data_b5c7ffacc9667af6b0d4a9fff7ac8a92
#
_entry.id   b5c7ffacc9667af6b0d4a9fff7ac8a92
#
_cell.length_a   1.000
_cell.length_b   1.000
_cell.length_c   1.000
_cell.angle_alpha   90.00
_cell.angle_beta   90.00
_cell.angle_gamma   90.00
#
_symmetry.space_group_name_H-M   'P 1'
#
loop_
_entity.id
_entity.type
_entity.pdbx_description
1 polymer ?
#
loop_
_entity_poly.entity_id
_entity_poly.type
_entity_poly.pdbx_seq_one_letter_code
_entity_poly.pdbx_strand_id
1 'polypeptide(L)' 'MLHNEVMKWFELYFPDYAKDKIDMWFPNGKNSIRIRQKNGQEFIFTYYNQKDWRFETIASFLKRMKGGKR' A
#
# COMPACT_ATOMS: atom_id res chain seq x y z
N MET A 1 -12.03 -7.19 2.04
CA MET A 1 -10.82 -7.75 2.69
C MET A 1 -10.40 -6.85 3.84
N LEU A 2 -10.03 -7.45 4.95
CA LEU A 2 -9.60 -6.70 6.11
C LEU A 2 -8.21 -6.11 5.89
N HIS A 3 -7.96 -4.97 6.51
CA HIS A 3 -6.66 -4.30 6.33
C HIS A 3 -5.49 -5.15 6.82
N ASN A 4 -5.72 -5.94 7.87
CA ASN A 4 -4.69 -6.85 8.35
C ASN A 4 -4.30 -7.85 7.28
N GLU A 5 -5.27 -8.30 6.51
CA GLU A 5 -5.02 -9.25 5.43
C GLU A 5 -4.25 -8.59 4.30
N VAL A 6 -4.58 -7.35 4.01
CA VAL A 6 -3.86 -6.59 2.97
C VAL A 6 -2.39 -6.47 3.36
N MET A 7 -2.13 -6.13 4.63
CA MET A 7 -0.75 -6.03 5.11
C MET A 7 -0.04 -7.38 5.05
N LYS A 8 -0.75 -8.45 5.32
CA LYS A 8 -0.20 -9.79 5.25
C LYS A 8 0.27 -10.12 3.83
N TRP A 9 -0.53 -9.75 2.83
CA TRP A 9 -0.16 -9.96 1.44
C TRP A 9 1.05 -9.12 1.06
N PHE A 10 1.11 -7.90 1.59
CA PHE A 10 2.27 -7.05 1.36
C PHE A 10 3.54 -7.71 1.91
N GLU A 11 3.47 -8.22 3.12
CA GLU A 11 4.61 -8.89 3.75
C GLU A 11 5.04 -10.11 2.96
N LEU A 12 4.08 -10.82 2.41
CA LEU A 12 4.36 -12.01 1.62
C LEU A 12 5.07 -11.67 0.31
N TYR A 13 4.63 -10.60 -0.35
CA TYR A 13 5.20 -10.20 -1.62
C TYR A 13 6.54 -9.47 -1.47
N PHE A 14 6.70 -8.76 -0.37
CA PHE A 14 7.90 -7.96 -0.13
C PHE A 14 8.45 -8.22 1.27
N PRO A 15 8.90 -9.44 1.53
CA PRO A 15 9.28 -9.82 2.90
C PRO A 15 10.46 -9.01 3.46
N ASP A 16 11.48 -8.78 2.65
CA ASP A 16 12.64 -8.03 3.13
C ASP A 16 12.30 -6.58 3.38
N TYR A 17 11.51 -6.01 2.50
CA TYR A 17 11.08 -4.64 2.61
C TYR A 17 10.23 -4.45 3.87
N ALA A 18 9.28 -5.34 4.07
CA ALA A 18 8.38 -5.27 5.23
C ALA A 18 9.16 -5.40 6.54
N LYS A 19 10.17 -6.25 6.54
CA LYS A 19 10.94 -6.52 7.74
C LYS A 19 11.84 -5.34 8.13
N ASP A 20 12.49 -4.72 7.16
CA ASP A 20 13.54 -3.75 7.45
C ASP A 20 13.16 -2.30 7.21
N LYS A 21 12.23 -2.03 6.32
CA LYS A 21 11.97 -0.66 5.88
C LYS A 21 10.72 -0.03 6.46
N ILE A 22 9.81 -0.82 6.98
CA ILE A 22 8.52 -0.32 7.43
C ILE A 22 8.59 0.20 8.84
N ASP A 23 8.12 1.45 9.03
CA ASP A 23 7.97 2.04 10.36
C ASP A 23 6.58 1.70 10.90
N MET A 24 5.55 1.98 10.11
CA MET A 24 4.18 1.67 10.51
C MET A 24 3.28 1.70 9.28
N TRP A 25 2.04 1.25 9.46
CA TRP A 25 1.07 1.28 8.38
C TRP A 25 -0.30 1.62 8.94
N PHE A 26 -1.18 2.12 8.07
CA PHE A 26 -2.51 2.56 8.43
C PHE A 26 -3.52 2.08 7.41
N PRO A 27 -4.77 1.86 7.83
CA PRO A 27 -5.84 1.63 6.85
C PRO A 27 -5.98 2.84 5.92
N ASN A 28 -6.25 2.56 4.65
CA ASN A 28 -6.37 3.61 3.64
C ASN A 28 -7.53 3.31 2.71
N GLY A 29 -8.72 3.20 3.28
CA GLY A 29 -9.88 2.87 2.50
C GLY A 29 -9.97 1.39 2.22
N LYS A 30 -10.83 1.04 1.27
CA LYS A 30 -11.15 -0.33 0.99
C LYS A 30 -9.98 -1.04 0.31
N ASN A 31 -9.60 -2.19 0.82
CA ASN A 31 -8.54 -3.03 0.24
C ASN A 31 -7.19 -2.32 0.11
N SER A 32 -6.96 -1.28 0.90
CA SER A 32 -5.79 -0.46 0.73
C SER A 32 -5.19 -0.09 2.08
N ILE A 33 -3.86 -0.04 2.13
CA ILE A 33 -3.14 0.41 3.31
C ILE A 33 -2.12 1.45 2.91
N ARG A 34 -1.82 2.32 3.85
CA ARG A 34 -0.79 3.34 3.69
C ARG A 34 0.39 2.93 4.53
N ILE A 35 1.54 2.86 3.90
CA ILE A 35 2.76 2.35 4.54
C ILE A 35 3.76 3.48 4.68
N ARG A 36 4.25 3.69 5.90
CA ARG A 36 5.31 4.66 6.15
C ARG A 36 6.62 3.93 6.36
N GLN A 37 7.62 4.33 5.61
CA GLN A 37 8.96 3.80 5.77
C GLN A 37 9.70 4.53 6.87
N LYS A 38 10.77 3.92 7.36
CA LYS A 38 11.58 4.52 8.41
C LYS A 38 12.22 5.83 7.98
N ASN A 39 12.42 6.02 6.69
CA ASN A 39 12.99 7.26 6.16
C ASN A 39 11.93 8.35 5.95
N GLY A 40 10.69 8.09 6.32
CA GLY A 40 9.63 9.07 6.23
C GLY A 40 8.81 9.01 4.95
N GLN A 41 9.25 8.29 3.96
CA GLN A 41 8.49 8.16 2.72
C GLN A 41 7.28 7.27 2.93
N GLU A 42 6.20 7.54 2.19
CA GLU A 42 4.96 6.79 2.31
C GLU A 42 4.50 6.28 0.97
N PHE A 43 3.88 5.11 1.01
CA PHE A 43 3.37 4.44 -0.17
C PHE A 43 1.98 3.89 0.13
N ILE A 44 1.25 3.59 -0.94
CA ILE A 44 -0.06 2.96 -0.84
C ILE A 44 0.04 1.58 -1.47
N PHE A 45 -0.40 0.58 -0.73
CA PHE A 45 -0.51 -0.78 -1.25
C PHE A 45 -1.97 -1.16 -1.27
N THR A 46 -2.47 -1.50 -2.45
CA THR A 46 -3.85 -1.91 -2.65
C THR A 46 -3.86 -3.34 -3.17
N TYR A 47 -4.65 -4.19 -2.55
CA TYR A 47 -4.68 -5.60 -2.93
C TYR A 47 -6.11 -6.11 -3.08
N TYR A 48 -6.43 -6.61 -4.24
CA TYR A 48 -7.71 -7.25 -4.50
C TYR A 48 -7.56 -8.74 -4.66
N ASN A 49 -6.55 -9.16 -5.43
CA ASN A 49 -6.25 -10.58 -5.61
C ASN A 49 -4.84 -10.68 -6.21
N GLN A 50 -4.39 -11.90 -6.45
CA GLN A 50 -3.04 -12.14 -6.93
C GLN A 50 -2.72 -11.48 -8.26
N LYS A 51 -3.74 -11.19 -9.05
CA LYS A 51 -3.57 -10.58 -10.35
C LYS A 51 -3.89 -9.10 -10.36
N ASP A 52 -4.42 -8.58 -9.26
CA ASP A 52 -4.88 -7.20 -9.21
C ASP A 52 -4.45 -6.56 -7.90
N TRP A 53 -3.27 -5.98 -7.90
CA TRP A 53 -2.73 -5.25 -6.75
C TRP A 53 -1.82 -4.15 -7.25
N ARG A 54 -1.61 -3.13 -6.41
CA ARG A 54 -0.77 -1.99 -6.74
C ARG A 54 0.08 -1.60 -5.55
N PHE A 55 1.28 -1.14 -5.84
CA PHE A 55 2.18 -0.58 -4.84
C PHE A 55 2.70 0.72 -5.43
N GLU A 56 2.21 1.85 -4.95
CA GLU A 56 2.47 3.13 -5.58
C GLU A 56 2.77 4.21 -4.55
N THR A 57 3.43 5.29 -5.00
CA THR A 57 3.70 6.43 -4.13
C THR A 57 2.39 7.16 -3.83
N ILE A 58 2.42 7.98 -2.77
CA ILE A 58 1.26 8.81 -2.43
C ILE A 58 0.90 9.71 -3.60
N ALA A 59 1.91 10.35 -4.21
CA ALA A 59 1.66 11.25 -5.32
C ALA A 59 1.00 10.54 -6.50
N SER A 60 1.49 9.35 -6.82
CA SER A 60 0.93 8.56 -7.90
C SER A 60 -0.51 8.16 -7.61
N PHE A 61 -0.76 7.75 -6.37
CA PHE A 61 -2.10 7.36 -5.94
C PHE A 61 -3.09 8.52 -6.09
N LEU A 62 -2.72 9.69 -5.59
CA LEU A 62 -3.59 10.86 -5.66
C LEU A 62 -3.82 11.31 -7.11
N LYS A 63 -2.79 11.24 -7.92
CA LYS A 63 -2.92 11.61 -9.31
C LYS A 63 -3.89 10.68 -10.05
N ARG A 64 -3.80 9.39 -9.78
CA ARG A 64 -4.69 8.42 -10.39
C ARG A 64 -6.14 8.66 -9.98
N MET A 65 -6.34 8.97 -8.70
CA MET A 65 -7.68 9.24 -8.19
C MET A 65 -8.28 10.49 -8.83
N LYS A 66 -7.47 11.53 -8.97
CA LYS A 66 -7.95 12.76 -9.58
C LYS A 66 -8.11 12.64 -11.07
N GLY A 67 -7.17 11.99 -11.72
CA GLY A 67 -7.18 11.88 -13.17
C GLY A 67 -8.42 11.21 -13.70
N GLY A 68 -8.95 10.29 -12.94
CA GLY A 68 -10.15 9.60 -13.36
C GLY A 68 -11.38 10.46 -13.46
N LYS A 69 -11.30 11.65 -12.96
CA LYS A 69 -12.43 12.56 -12.97
C LYS A 69 -12.58 13.31 -14.26
N ARG A 70 -11.60 13.31 -15.03
CA ARG A 70 -11.68 14.08 -16.24
C ARG A 70 -12.41 13.38 -17.28
#